data_e157c0ccc3a6e3a858a2532c25fe5de2
#
_entry.id   e157c0ccc3a6e3a858a2532c25fe5de2
#
_cell.length_a   1.000
_cell.length_b   1.000
_cell.length_c   1.000
_cell.angle_alpha   90.00
_cell.angle_beta   90.00
_cell.angle_gamma   90.00
#
_symmetry.space_group_name_H-M   'P 1'
#
loop_
_entity.id
_entity.type
_entity.pdbx_description
1 polymer ?
#
loop_
_entity_poly.entity_id
_entity_poly.type
_entity_poly.pdbx_seq_one_letter_code
_entity_poly.pdbx_strand_id
1 'polypeptide(L)'
;MSFVPYVVEQSSHGERSYDIFSRLLNDRIIVLSEDVNDTSASLVVAQLLYLEGQDPDKDISLYINSPGGSISADIRECGKILPVRLIIILF
;
A
#
# COMPACT_ATOMS: atom_id res chain seq x y z
N MET A 1 -16.88 -13.00 3.36
CA MET A 1 -16.40 -11.69 3.83
C MET A 1 -15.16 -11.90 4.70
N SER A 2 -14.12 -11.20 4.38
CA SER A 2 -12.88 -11.30 5.14
C SER A 2 -12.89 -10.34 6.31
N PHE A 3 -12.39 -10.79 7.45
CA PHE A 3 -12.17 -9.91 8.57
C PHE A 3 -10.83 -9.20 8.40
N VAL A 4 -10.81 -7.91 8.64
CA VAL A 4 -9.57 -7.15 8.71
C VAL A 4 -9.19 -7.07 10.19
N PRO A 5 -8.08 -7.70 10.59
CA PRO A 5 -7.65 -7.65 11.97
C PRO A 5 -7.20 -6.25 12.37
N TYR A 6 -7.40 -5.93 13.63
CA TYR A 6 -6.97 -4.66 14.20
C TYR A 6 -5.75 -4.85 15.08
N VAL A 7 -4.90 -3.85 15.07
CA VAL A 7 -3.70 -3.79 15.92
C VAL A 7 -3.89 -2.66 16.91
N VAL A 8 -3.66 -2.94 18.18
CA VAL A 8 -3.71 -1.93 19.23
C VAL A 8 -2.29 -1.56 19.62
N GLU A 9 -1.97 -0.29 19.55
CA GLU A 9 -0.66 0.22 19.96
C GLU A 9 -0.82 1.16 21.14
N GLN A 10 0.09 1.05 22.09
CA GLN A 10 0.17 1.97 23.21
C GLN A 10 1.30 2.98 22.99
N SER A 11 1.02 4.22 23.27
CA SER A 11 1.99 5.30 23.18
C SER A 11 1.88 6.20 24.41
N SER A 12 2.78 7.16 24.52
CA SER A 12 2.72 8.16 25.58
C SER A 12 1.43 9.00 25.57
N HIS A 13 0.70 8.98 24.45
CA HIS A 13 -0.54 9.72 24.27
C HIS A 13 -1.80 8.83 24.41
N GLY A 14 -1.63 7.56 24.79
CA GLY A 14 -2.74 6.61 24.96
C GLY A 14 -2.72 5.50 23.94
N GLU A 15 -3.82 4.76 23.88
CA GLU A 15 -3.99 3.65 22.94
C GLU A 15 -4.51 4.16 21.60
N ARG A 16 -3.98 3.56 20.51
CA ARG A 16 -4.55 3.72 19.18
C ARG A 16 -4.83 2.37 18.58
N SER A 17 -5.99 2.26 17.95
CA SER A 17 -6.39 1.07 17.21
C SER A 17 -6.31 1.33 15.72
N TYR A 18 -5.65 0.43 15.00
CA TYR A 18 -5.52 0.48 13.55
C TYR A 18 -6.00 -0.83 12.97
N ASP A 19 -6.64 -0.81 11.79
CA ASP A 19 -6.72 -2.01 11.02
C ASP A 19 -5.30 -2.36 10.51
N ILE A 20 -5.07 -3.65 10.21
CA ILE A 20 -3.72 -4.10 9.87
C ILE A 20 -3.15 -3.36 8.64
N PHE A 21 -3.98 -3.09 7.64
CA PHE A 21 -3.52 -2.40 6.44
C PHE A 21 -3.10 -0.96 6.72
N SER A 22 -3.86 -0.25 7.53
CA SER A 22 -3.51 1.13 7.94
C SER A 22 -2.25 1.16 8.79
N ARG A 23 -2.06 0.15 9.64
CA ARG A 23 -0.83 0.05 10.44
C ARG A 23 0.39 -0.20 9.58
N LEU A 24 0.28 -1.10 8.60
CA LEU A 24 1.36 -1.36 7.65
C LEU A 24 1.68 -0.12 6.81
N LEU A 25 0.66 0.65 6.45
CA LEU A 25 0.85 1.88 5.69
C LEU A 25 1.73 2.88 6.45
N ASN A 26 1.65 2.93 7.77
CA ASN A 26 2.55 3.77 8.57
C ASN A 26 4.01 3.39 8.40
N ASP A 27 4.31 2.13 8.09
CA ASP A 27 5.65 1.63 7.81
C ASP A 27 5.97 1.65 6.31
N ARG A 28 5.18 2.36 5.51
CA ARG A 28 5.34 2.51 4.07
C ARG A 28 5.20 1.18 3.33
N ILE A 29 4.25 0.37 3.79
CA ILE A 29 3.93 -0.93 3.19
C ILE A 29 2.49 -0.90 2.68
N ILE A 30 2.31 -1.18 1.40
CA ILE A 30 1.00 -1.31 0.77
C ILE A 30 0.81 -2.77 0.38
N VAL A 31 -0.34 -3.34 0.71
CA VAL A 31 -0.68 -4.72 0.37
C VAL A 31 -1.88 -4.73 -0.56
N LEU A 32 -1.71 -5.36 -1.70
CA LEU A 32 -2.78 -5.58 -2.68
C LEU A 32 -2.97 -7.08 -2.84
N SER A 33 -4.07 -7.61 -2.30
CA SER A 33 -4.37 -9.04 -2.30
C SER A 33 -5.70 -9.36 -2.98
N GLU A 34 -6.13 -8.52 -3.89
CA GLU A 34 -7.38 -8.72 -4.65
C GLU A 34 -7.12 -8.50 -6.13
N ASP A 35 -8.12 -8.79 -6.95
CA ASP A 35 -8.03 -8.56 -8.39
C ASP A 35 -7.79 -7.09 -8.68
N VAL A 36 -6.91 -6.82 -9.63
CA VAL A 36 -6.66 -5.45 -10.04
C VAL A 36 -7.71 -5.02 -11.05
N ASN A 37 -8.39 -3.98 -10.67
CA ASN A 37 -9.37 -3.29 -11.49
C ASN A 37 -9.15 -1.78 -11.29
N ASP A 38 -9.96 -0.96 -11.94
CA ASP A 38 -9.80 0.49 -11.84
C ASP A 38 -9.90 1.00 -10.40
N THR A 39 -10.77 0.39 -9.60
CA THR A 39 -10.96 0.79 -8.21
C THR A 39 -9.74 0.46 -7.35
N SER A 40 -9.24 -0.79 -7.42
CA SER A 40 -8.08 -1.19 -6.62
C SER A 40 -6.82 -0.47 -7.08
N ALA A 41 -6.64 -0.25 -8.37
CA ALA A 41 -5.52 0.53 -8.89
C ALA A 41 -5.55 1.97 -8.37
N SER A 42 -6.72 2.60 -8.35
CA SER A 42 -6.87 3.96 -7.82
C SER A 42 -6.54 4.04 -6.34
N LEU A 43 -6.92 3.03 -5.56
CA LEU A 43 -6.58 2.97 -4.14
C LEU A 43 -5.07 2.86 -3.91
N VAL A 44 -4.39 2.07 -4.73
CA VAL A 44 -2.93 1.96 -4.66
C VAL A 44 -2.27 3.29 -5.00
N VAL A 45 -2.71 3.94 -6.06
CA VAL A 45 -2.18 5.25 -6.47
C VAL A 45 -2.39 6.30 -5.37
N ALA A 46 -3.57 6.32 -4.76
CA ALA A 46 -3.85 7.26 -3.66
C ALA A 46 -2.90 7.04 -2.48
N GLN A 47 -2.64 5.80 -2.12
CA GLN A 47 -1.71 5.48 -1.04
C GLN A 47 -0.27 5.85 -1.39
N LEU A 48 0.13 5.62 -2.63
CA LEU A 48 1.46 6.03 -3.10
C LEU A 48 1.65 7.55 -3.02
N LEU A 49 0.65 8.30 -3.45
CA LEU A 49 0.67 9.76 -3.37
C LEU A 49 0.76 10.26 -1.93
N TYR A 50 0.00 9.64 -1.05
CA TYR A 50 0.02 9.98 0.37
C TYR A 50 1.41 9.76 0.99
N LEU A 51 2.00 8.59 0.75
CA LEU A 51 3.30 8.25 1.31
C LEU A 51 4.42 9.09 0.69
N GLU A 52 4.36 9.34 -0.60
CA GLU A 52 5.33 10.19 -1.29
C GLU A 52 5.30 11.61 -0.73
N GLY A 53 4.11 12.13 -0.45
CA GLY A 53 3.96 13.45 0.15
C GLY A 53 4.51 13.56 1.55
N GLN A 54 4.53 12.45 2.30
CA GLN A 54 5.09 12.46 3.65
C GLN A 54 6.62 12.48 3.67
N ASP A 55 7.24 11.70 2.81
CA ASP A 55 8.70 11.63 2.71
C ASP A 55 9.09 11.08 1.33
N PRO A 56 9.44 11.93 0.38
CA PRO A 56 9.78 11.49 -0.97
C PRO A 56 11.10 10.74 -1.08
N ASP A 57 11.93 10.78 -0.04
CA ASP A 57 13.25 10.16 -0.06
C ASP A 57 13.24 8.72 0.45
N LYS A 58 12.13 8.25 0.99
CA LYS A 58 12.03 6.90 1.56
C LYS A 58 11.31 5.95 0.62
N ASP A 59 11.78 4.71 0.60
CA ASP A 59 11.20 3.66 -0.23
C ASP A 59 9.82 3.26 0.26
N ILE A 60 8.98 2.86 -0.68
CA ILE A 60 7.65 2.30 -0.43
C ILE A 60 7.66 0.85 -0.90
N SER A 61 7.19 -0.06 -0.07
CA SER A 61 7.08 -1.48 -0.42
C SER A 61 5.65 -1.80 -0.82
N LEU A 62 5.46 -2.36 -2.00
CA LEU A 62 4.16 -2.79 -2.50
C LEU A 62 4.17 -4.30 -2.68
N TYR A 63 3.35 -4.98 -1.87
CA TYR A 63 3.17 -6.42 -1.95
C TYR A 63 1.93 -6.72 -2.78
N ILE A 64 2.11 -7.48 -3.85
CA ILE A 64 1.00 -7.84 -4.73
C ILE A 64 0.84 -9.36 -4.70
N ASN A 65 -0.37 -9.79 -4.35
CA ASN A 65 -0.79 -11.18 -4.43
C ASN A 65 -2.12 -11.21 -5.18
N SER A 66 -2.04 -11.35 -6.49
CA SER A 66 -3.24 -11.33 -7.32
C SER A 66 -3.14 -12.39 -8.41
N PRO A 67 -4.24 -13.05 -8.74
CA PRO A 67 -4.26 -14.06 -9.79
C PRO A 67 -4.25 -13.51 -11.22
N GLY A 68 -4.39 -12.21 -11.40
CA GLY A 68 -4.46 -11.61 -12.73
C GLY A 68 -3.09 -11.25 -13.30
N GLY A 69 -2.87 -11.53 -14.58
CA GLY A 69 -1.56 -11.47 -15.20
C GLY A 69 -1.05 -10.10 -15.69
N SER A 70 -1.90 -9.08 -15.84
CA SER A 70 -1.48 -7.80 -16.43
C SER A 70 -1.23 -6.69 -15.39
N ILE A 71 -1.31 -7.01 -14.15
CA ILE A 71 -1.34 -6.09 -13.02
C ILE A 71 -0.05 -5.36 -12.81
N SER A 72 1.07 -6.08 -12.90
CA SER A 72 2.39 -5.50 -12.67
C SER A 72 2.72 -4.43 -13.71
N ALA A 73 2.17 -4.52 -14.93
CA ALA A 73 2.41 -3.53 -15.96
C ALA A 73 1.71 -2.20 -15.65
N ASP A 74 0.43 -2.25 -15.24
CA ASP A 74 -0.33 -1.05 -14.94
C ASP A 74 0.22 -0.31 -13.72
N ILE A 75 0.63 -1.06 -12.70
CA ILE A 75 1.22 -0.47 -11.50
C ILE A 75 2.60 0.08 -11.78
N ARG A 76 3.39 -0.59 -12.64
CA ARG A 76 4.70 -0.08 -13.06
C ARG A 76 4.57 1.21 -13.84
N GLU A 77 3.55 1.36 -14.67
CA GLU A 77 3.30 2.62 -15.36
C GLU A 77 2.94 3.74 -14.40
N CYS A 78 2.14 3.47 -13.38
CA CYS A 78 1.87 4.44 -12.33
C CYS A 78 3.15 4.86 -11.61
N GLY A 79 4.04 3.92 -11.34
CA GLY A 79 5.33 4.21 -10.71
C GLY A 79 6.28 5.01 -11.58
N LYS A 80 6.12 4.98 -12.91
CA LYS A 80 6.91 5.80 -13.83
C LYS A 80 6.41 7.24 -13.92
N ILE A 81 5.11 7.44 -13.72
CA ILE A 81 4.49 8.77 -13.77
C ILE A 81 4.75 9.54 -12.49
N LEU A 82 4.83 8.83 -11.38
CA LEU A 82 5.09 9.41 -10.07
C LEU A 82 6.56 9.25 -9.70
N PRO A 83 7.23 10.30 -9.21
CA PRO A 83 8.63 10.19 -8.78
C PRO A 83 8.72 9.50 -7.41
N VAL A 84 8.23 8.25 -7.32
CA VAL A 84 8.22 7.49 -6.08
C VAL A 84 9.29 6.41 -6.08
N ARG A 85 9.88 6.18 -4.91
CA ARG A 85 10.83 5.09 -4.69
C ARG A 85 10.04 3.84 -4.33
N LEU A 86 9.70 3.06 -5.32
CA LEU A 86 8.79 1.94 -5.18
C LEU A 86 9.51 0.62 -5.35
N ILE A 87 9.33 -0.26 -4.38
CA ILE A 87 9.78 -1.66 -4.44
C ILE A 87 8.55 -2.53 -4.58
N ILE A 88 8.46 -3.28 -5.66
CA ILE A 88 7.32 -4.17 -5.92
C ILE A 88 7.72 -5.61 -5.59
N ILE A 89 6.95 -6.25 -4.75
CA ILE A 89 7.15 -7.64 -4.33
C ILE A 89 5.94 -8.44 -4.78
N LEU A 90 6.15 -9.41 -5.65
CA LEU A 90 5.11 -10.30 -6.16
C LEU A 90 5.19 -11.65 -5.45
N PHE A 91 4.03 -12.22 -5.10
CA PHE A 91 3.99 -13.58 -4.55
C PHE A 91 2.65 -14.28 -4.79
#